data_3b507d215b7eedc0a1d2830ccf7a635d
#
_entry.id   3b507d215b7eedc0a1d2830ccf7a635d
#
_cell.length_a   1.000
_cell.length_b   1.000
_cell.length_c   1.000
_cell.angle_alpha   90.00
_cell.angle_beta   90.00
_cell.angle_gamma   90.00
#
_symmetry.space_group_name_H-M   'P 1'
#
loop_
_entity.id
_entity.type
_entity.pdbx_description
1 polymer ?
#
loop_
_entity_poly.entity_id
_entity_poly.type
_entity_poly.pdbx_seq_one_letter_code
_entity_poly.pdbx_strand_id
1 'polypeptide(L)'
;MWNLLNTPPFYAHLIRNLILSLFCVATLSARADTSLDMTVFKSETCGCCLHWMDHLASNGISSTAQHPSDLSGLKGAMGIQPRMQSCHTGVIDDRYVFEGHVPAKLIKQFMDSPPAGSIGLSVPRMPVGSPGMEVGDRFDPYQVMLLMEDGSAKIYATINSPSEQY
;
A
#
# COMPACT_ATOMS: atom_id res chain seq x y z
N MET A 1 60.29 -1.10 38.47
CA MET A 1 59.95 -1.84 37.26
C MET A 1 59.01 -2.98 37.67
N TRP A 2 57.70 -2.79 37.56
CA TRP A 2 56.70 -3.77 37.90
C TRP A 2 56.32 -4.58 36.64
N ASN A 3 56.42 -5.90 36.75
CA ASN A 3 56.23 -6.87 35.69
C ASN A 3 54.72 -7.05 35.43
N LEU A 4 54.25 -6.57 34.28
CA LEU A 4 52.84 -6.71 33.79
C LEU A 4 52.55 -8.05 33.09
N LEU A 5 53.27 -9.15 33.41
CA LEU A 5 53.17 -10.41 32.68
C LEU A 5 52.55 -11.56 33.48
N ASN A 6 51.69 -11.31 34.48
CA ASN A 6 51.06 -12.42 35.18
C ASN A 6 49.58 -12.21 35.47
N THR A 7 48.76 -12.06 34.42
CA THR A 7 47.32 -12.15 34.55
C THR A 7 46.91 -13.63 34.33
N PRO A 8 46.22 -14.24 35.30
CA PRO A 8 45.83 -15.64 35.17
C PRO A 8 44.81 -15.84 34.01
N PRO A 9 44.87 -16.97 33.28
CA PRO A 9 44.08 -17.22 32.06
C PRO A 9 42.58 -17.18 32.30
N PHE A 10 42.11 -17.25 33.54
CA PHE A 10 40.69 -17.19 33.89
C PHE A 10 40.03 -15.84 33.59
N TYR A 11 40.74 -14.72 33.68
CA TYR A 11 40.19 -13.39 33.39
C TYR A 11 40.00 -13.11 31.89
N ALA A 12 40.82 -13.72 31.06
CA ALA A 12 40.73 -13.54 29.60
C ALA A 12 39.47 -14.14 29.04
N HIS A 13 38.98 -15.24 29.58
CA HIS A 13 37.74 -15.90 29.14
C HIS A 13 36.48 -15.18 29.63
N LEU A 14 36.50 -14.58 30.82
CA LEU A 14 35.40 -13.82 31.37
C LEU A 14 35.16 -12.52 30.58
N ILE A 15 36.20 -11.81 30.22
CA ILE A 15 36.12 -10.56 29.42
C ILE A 15 35.65 -10.88 28.01
N ARG A 16 36.16 -11.96 27.38
CA ARG A 16 35.77 -12.37 26.03
C ARG A 16 34.28 -12.76 25.95
N ASN A 17 33.76 -13.46 26.97
CA ASN A 17 32.35 -13.84 26.99
C ASN A 17 31.41 -12.66 27.33
N LEU A 18 31.88 -11.69 28.11
CA LEU A 18 31.13 -10.45 28.40
C LEU A 18 31.00 -9.54 27.17
N ILE A 19 32.04 -9.46 26.32
CA ILE A 19 32.03 -8.68 25.09
C ILE A 19 31.15 -9.35 24.03
N LEU A 20 31.14 -10.69 23.92
CA LEU A 20 30.26 -11.42 22.98
C LEU A 20 28.77 -11.32 23.35
N SER A 21 28.44 -11.24 24.65
CA SER A 21 27.04 -11.10 25.06
C SER A 21 26.48 -9.68 24.87
N LEU A 22 27.35 -8.65 24.82
CA LEU A 22 26.94 -7.26 24.62
C LEU A 22 26.68 -6.92 23.15
N PHE A 23 27.18 -7.73 22.19
CA PHE A 23 27.00 -7.49 20.77
C PHE A 23 25.70 -8.09 20.17
N CYS A 24 24.96 -8.88 20.96
CA CYS A 24 23.75 -9.58 20.48
C CYS A 24 22.43 -8.83 20.75
N VAL A 25 22.45 -7.61 21.31
CA VAL A 25 21.23 -6.90 21.76
C VAL A 25 20.84 -5.73 20.86
N ALA A 26 21.52 -5.47 19.75
CA ALA A 26 21.32 -4.23 19.01
C ALA A 26 20.86 -4.42 17.54
N THR A 27 19.84 -5.25 17.30
CA THR A 27 19.12 -5.18 16.01
C THR A 27 17.63 -5.49 16.15
N LEU A 28 16.95 -4.89 17.13
CA LEU A 28 15.53 -4.64 16.96
C LEU A 28 15.41 -3.35 16.13
N SER A 29 15.53 -3.48 14.82
CA SER A 29 15.04 -2.44 13.92
C SER A 29 13.53 -2.37 14.12
N ALA A 30 13.05 -1.42 14.92
CA ALA A 30 11.67 -1.01 14.93
C ALA A 30 11.34 -0.60 13.47
N ARG A 31 10.63 -1.47 12.74
CA ARG A 31 9.93 -1.05 11.54
C ARG A 31 8.98 0.04 12.03
N ALA A 32 9.26 1.28 11.69
CA ALA A 32 8.26 2.31 11.75
C ALA A 32 7.13 1.82 10.83
N ASP A 33 5.99 1.49 11.40
CA ASP A 33 4.75 1.24 10.66
C ASP A 33 4.37 2.60 10.08
N THR A 34 4.88 2.90 8.87
CA THR A 34 4.52 4.11 8.15
C THR A 34 3.09 3.92 7.69
N SER A 35 2.14 4.48 8.46
CA SER A 35 0.74 4.56 8.03
C SER A 35 0.72 5.24 6.67
N LEU A 36 0.09 4.59 5.69
CA LEU A 36 -0.14 5.20 4.38
C LEU A 36 -1.30 6.18 4.53
N ASP A 37 -1.07 7.44 4.13
CA ASP A 37 -2.10 8.48 4.11
C ASP A 37 -2.53 8.74 2.65
N MET A 38 -3.84 8.71 2.40
CA MET A 38 -4.41 8.81 1.06
C MET A 38 -5.41 9.97 0.98
N THR A 39 -5.30 10.81 -0.04
CA THR A 39 -6.38 11.73 -0.42
C THR A 39 -7.30 11.03 -1.42
N VAL A 40 -8.61 10.98 -1.14
CA VAL A 40 -9.61 10.33 -2.01
C VAL A 40 -10.49 11.37 -2.68
N PHE A 41 -10.36 11.51 -3.98
CA PHE A 41 -11.20 12.37 -4.81
C PHE A 41 -12.44 11.60 -5.27
N LYS A 42 -13.62 12.03 -4.87
CA LYS A 42 -14.90 11.36 -5.13
C LYS A 42 -16.05 12.35 -5.26
N SER A 43 -17.17 11.91 -5.85
CA SER A 43 -18.43 12.65 -5.74
C SER A 43 -18.90 12.68 -4.28
N GLU A 44 -19.47 13.79 -3.84
CA GLU A 44 -20.02 13.94 -2.49
C GLU A 44 -21.03 12.85 -2.14
N THR A 45 -21.85 12.43 -3.10
CA THR A 45 -22.93 11.45 -2.94
C THR A 45 -22.53 9.99 -3.17
N CYS A 46 -21.24 9.70 -3.43
CA CYS A 46 -20.77 8.34 -3.70
C CYS A 46 -20.72 7.48 -2.43
N GLY A 47 -21.74 6.64 -2.19
CA GLY A 47 -21.83 5.76 -1.04
C GLY A 47 -20.82 4.61 -1.05
N CYS A 48 -20.66 3.91 -2.18
CA CYS A 48 -19.69 2.80 -2.30
C CYS A 48 -18.24 3.26 -2.10
N CYS A 49 -17.94 4.53 -2.42
CA CYS A 49 -16.64 5.11 -2.16
C CYS A 49 -16.33 5.20 -0.65
N LEU A 50 -17.35 5.47 0.18
CA LEU A 50 -17.20 5.49 1.65
C LEU A 50 -16.90 4.07 2.15
N HIS A 51 -17.61 3.05 1.67
CA HIS A 51 -17.34 1.66 2.05
C HIS A 51 -15.91 1.23 1.65
N TRP A 52 -15.41 1.70 0.50
CA TRP A 52 -14.01 1.45 0.12
C TRP A 52 -13.03 2.16 1.08
N MET A 53 -13.32 3.40 1.50
CA MET A 53 -12.51 4.08 2.51
C MET A 53 -12.53 3.35 3.86
N ASP A 54 -13.67 2.77 4.27
CA ASP A 54 -13.75 1.90 5.45
C ASP A 54 -12.89 0.64 5.31
N HIS A 55 -12.87 0.04 4.11
CA HIS A 55 -11.96 -1.07 3.80
C HIS A 55 -10.48 -0.65 3.92
N LEU A 56 -10.10 0.53 3.42
CA LEU A 56 -8.75 1.07 3.57
C LEU A 56 -8.38 1.24 5.05
N ALA A 57 -9.24 1.87 5.84
CA ALA A 57 -9.04 2.12 7.27
C ALA A 57 -8.87 0.81 8.05
N SER A 58 -9.70 -0.21 7.76
CA SER A 58 -9.61 -1.55 8.35
C SER A 58 -8.30 -2.27 8.01
N ASN A 59 -7.59 -1.81 6.97
CA ASN A 59 -6.31 -2.34 6.53
C ASN A 59 -5.12 -1.39 6.84
N GLY A 60 -5.31 -0.37 7.71
CA GLY A 60 -4.24 0.51 8.15
C GLY A 60 -3.80 1.56 7.11
N ILE A 61 -4.67 1.93 6.16
CA ILE A 61 -4.49 3.05 5.25
C ILE A 61 -5.44 4.15 5.67
N SER A 62 -4.92 5.29 6.15
CA SER A 62 -5.72 6.46 6.47
C SER A 62 -6.20 7.13 5.18
N SER A 63 -7.41 7.71 5.17
CA SER A 63 -7.89 8.41 3.99
C SER A 63 -8.74 9.63 4.33
N THR A 64 -8.61 10.68 3.51
CA THR A 64 -9.39 11.92 3.60
C THR A 64 -10.08 12.20 2.27
N ALA A 65 -11.40 12.42 2.29
CA ALA A 65 -12.19 12.69 1.10
C ALA A 65 -12.07 14.14 0.63
N GLN A 66 -11.99 14.35 -0.68
CA GLN A 66 -12.16 15.63 -1.36
C GLN A 66 -13.19 15.52 -2.49
N HIS A 67 -13.93 16.61 -2.75
CA HIS A 67 -15.05 16.64 -3.68
C HIS A 67 -14.83 17.69 -4.77
N PRO A 68 -13.98 17.41 -5.79
CA PRO A 68 -13.72 18.36 -6.87
C PRO A 68 -14.96 18.54 -7.75
N SER A 69 -15.16 19.72 -8.26
CA SER A 69 -16.27 20.04 -9.19
C SER A 69 -16.12 19.34 -10.55
N ASP A 70 -14.89 19.08 -10.99
CA ASP A 70 -14.57 18.32 -12.21
C ASP A 70 -13.68 17.12 -11.87
N LEU A 71 -14.31 16.04 -11.39
CA LEU A 71 -13.61 14.81 -11.06
C LEU A 71 -13.01 14.12 -12.30
N SER A 72 -13.67 14.21 -13.47
CA SER A 72 -13.22 13.56 -14.70
C SER A 72 -11.97 14.26 -15.26
N GLY A 73 -11.97 15.60 -15.30
CA GLY A 73 -10.81 16.38 -15.70
C GLY A 73 -9.62 16.16 -14.79
N LEU A 74 -9.86 16.08 -13.46
CA LEU A 74 -8.82 15.76 -12.48
C LEU A 74 -8.16 14.40 -12.76
N LYS A 75 -8.94 13.36 -13.01
CA LYS A 75 -8.43 12.01 -13.36
C LYS A 75 -7.60 12.04 -14.64
N GLY A 76 -8.06 12.77 -15.67
CA GLY A 76 -7.31 12.96 -16.91
C GLY A 76 -5.97 13.65 -16.68
N ALA A 77 -5.94 14.69 -15.84
CA ALA A 77 -4.72 15.40 -15.47
C ALA A 77 -3.72 14.52 -14.69
N MET A 78 -4.22 13.51 -13.95
CA MET A 78 -3.42 12.48 -13.27
C MET A 78 -2.94 11.35 -14.21
N GLY A 79 -3.22 11.43 -15.53
CA GLY A 79 -2.81 10.42 -16.50
C GLY A 79 -3.74 9.19 -16.59
N ILE A 80 -4.88 9.19 -15.89
CA ILE A 80 -5.81 8.06 -15.90
C ILE A 80 -6.67 8.10 -17.16
N GLN A 81 -6.41 7.18 -18.09
CA GLN A 81 -7.14 7.09 -19.35
C GLN A 81 -8.63 6.81 -19.12
N PRO A 82 -9.56 7.35 -19.93
CA PRO A 82 -11.01 7.18 -19.72
C PRO A 82 -11.47 5.73 -19.55
N ARG A 83 -10.85 4.79 -20.27
CA ARG A 83 -11.16 3.34 -20.17
C ARG A 83 -10.76 2.71 -18.84
N MET A 84 -9.88 3.39 -18.07
CA MET A 84 -9.38 2.94 -16.77
C MET A 84 -10.09 3.63 -15.59
N GLN A 85 -10.95 4.62 -15.87
CA GLN A 85 -11.64 5.37 -14.83
C GLN A 85 -12.79 4.57 -14.19
N SER A 86 -13.03 4.88 -12.90
CA SER A 86 -14.08 4.35 -12.05
C SER A 86 -14.75 5.50 -11.27
N CYS A 87 -15.29 5.27 -10.08
CA CYS A 87 -16.07 6.26 -9.33
C CYS A 87 -15.23 7.21 -8.47
N HIS A 88 -13.99 6.84 -8.09
CA HIS A 88 -13.10 7.64 -7.24
C HIS A 88 -11.65 7.39 -7.57
N THR A 89 -10.77 8.29 -7.09
CA THR A 89 -9.32 8.17 -7.21
C THR A 89 -8.68 8.44 -5.85
N GLY A 90 -7.96 7.48 -5.30
CA GLY A 90 -7.05 7.68 -4.17
C GLY A 90 -5.68 8.15 -4.65
N VAL A 91 -5.03 9.05 -3.90
CA VAL A 91 -3.68 9.53 -4.19
C VAL A 91 -2.82 9.40 -2.94
N ILE A 92 -1.65 8.79 -3.08
CA ILE A 92 -0.63 8.69 -2.04
C ILE A 92 0.63 9.44 -2.51
N ASP A 93 1.27 10.18 -1.59
CA ASP A 93 2.51 10.94 -1.81
C ASP A 93 2.43 11.94 -2.99
N ASP A 94 1.24 12.47 -3.28
CA ASP A 94 0.97 13.35 -4.44
C ASP A 94 1.47 12.78 -5.78
N ARG A 95 1.67 11.48 -5.86
CA ARG A 95 2.32 10.80 -6.98
C ARG A 95 1.56 9.58 -7.49
N TYR A 96 1.19 8.66 -6.60
CA TYR A 96 0.62 7.38 -7.00
C TYR A 96 -0.90 7.41 -6.92
N VAL A 97 -1.55 6.97 -7.99
CA VAL A 97 -3.01 6.97 -8.12
C VAL A 97 -3.59 5.55 -7.96
N PHE A 98 -4.70 5.45 -7.24
CA PHE A 98 -5.45 4.21 -7.03
C PHE A 98 -6.90 4.46 -7.45
N GLU A 99 -7.24 4.04 -8.65
CA GLU A 99 -8.50 4.33 -9.30
C GLU A 99 -9.53 3.22 -9.06
N GLY A 100 -10.69 3.57 -8.50
CA GLY A 100 -11.76 2.64 -8.20
C GLY A 100 -11.46 1.72 -7.01
N HIS A 101 -12.13 0.58 -6.95
CA HIS A 101 -12.18 -0.31 -5.79
C HIS A 101 -10.97 -1.24 -5.69
N VAL A 102 -9.75 -0.67 -5.71
CA VAL A 102 -8.48 -1.41 -5.57
C VAL A 102 -8.37 -2.00 -4.16
N PRO A 103 -8.12 -3.32 -4.00
CA PRO A 103 -7.91 -3.93 -2.70
C PRO A 103 -6.72 -3.32 -1.93
N ALA A 104 -6.88 -3.01 -0.65
CA ALA A 104 -5.83 -2.43 0.21
C ALA A 104 -4.54 -3.26 0.22
N LYS A 105 -4.67 -4.60 0.17
CA LYS A 105 -3.54 -5.53 0.02
C LYS A 105 -2.67 -5.20 -1.19
N LEU A 106 -3.28 -4.93 -2.35
CA LEU A 106 -2.55 -4.62 -3.58
C LEU A 106 -1.99 -3.20 -3.57
N ILE A 107 -2.67 -2.25 -2.91
CA ILE A 107 -2.14 -0.91 -2.68
C ILE A 107 -0.83 -1.01 -1.89
N LYS A 108 -0.83 -1.75 -0.78
CA LYS A 108 0.38 -1.97 0.04
C LYS A 108 1.50 -2.64 -0.74
N GLN A 109 1.19 -3.72 -1.48
CA GLN A 109 2.17 -4.40 -2.33
C GLN A 109 2.77 -3.47 -3.39
N PHE A 110 1.96 -2.60 -4.00
CA PHE A 110 2.44 -1.60 -4.94
C PHE A 110 3.34 -0.58 -4.26
N MET A 111 2.93 -0.04 -3.09
CA MET A 111 3.71 0.97 -2.35
C MET A 111 5.03 0.43 -1.81
N ASP A 112 5.10 -0.86 -1.46
CA ASP A 112 6.35 -1.51 -1.02
C ASP A 112 7.42 -1.54 -2.14
N SER A 113 7.00 -1.67 -3.40
CA SER A 113 7.91 -1.71 -4.56
C SER A 113 7.19 -1.28 -5.84
N PRO A 114 6.99 0.03 -6.06
CA PRO A 114 6.33 0.52 -7.27
C PRO A 114 7.10 0.13 -8.53
N PRO A 115 6.46 -0.52 -9.53
CA PRO A 115 7.12 -0.85 -10.78
C PRO A 115 7.62 0.39 -11.52
N ALA A 116 8.81 0.30 -12.12
CA ALA A 116 9.40 1.43 -12.85
C ALA A 116 8.48 1.95 -13.95
N GLY A 117 8.31 3.28 -14.03
CA GLY A 117 7.43 3.97 -15.00
C GLY A 117 5.94 3.77 -14.74
N SER A 118 5.54 3.28 -13.56
CA SER A 118 4.13 3.19 -13.18
C SER A 118 3.66 4.44 -12.44
N ILE A 119 2.38 4.78 -12.63
CA ILE A 119 1.70 5.86 -11.89
C ILE A 119 0.72 5.34 -10.85
N GLY A 120 0.40 4.04 -10.83
CA GLY A 120 -0.52 3.45 -9.85
C GLY A 120 -1.30 2.25 -10.36
N LEU A 121 -2.44 1.99 -9.71
CA LEU A 121 -3.32 0.86 -10.02
C LEU A 121 -4.73 1.32 -10.36
N SER A 122 -5.47 0.51 -11.12
CA SER A 122 -6.88 0.75 -11.40
C SER A 122 -7.69 -0.55 -11.35
N VAL A 123 -8.89 -0.48 -10.76
CA VAL A 123 -10.00 -1.42 -10.99
C VAL A 123 -11.03 -0.68 -11.83
N PRO A 124 -11.00 -0.82 -13.16
CA PRO A 124 -11.94 -0.14 -14.04
C PRO A 124 -13.37 -0.59 -13.76
N ARG A 125 -14.34 0.33 -13.91
CA ARG A 125 -15.75 0.08 -13.58
C ARG A 125 -15.94 -0.12 -12.07
N MET A 126 -16.93 -0.94 -11.70
CA MET A 126 -17.30 -1.23 -10.31
C MET A 126 -17.72 -2.71 -10.22
N PRO A 127 -16.76 -3.67 -10.24
CA PRO A 127 -17.08 -5.09 -10.15
C PRO A 127 -17.83 -5.42 -8.87
N VAL A 128 -18.90 -6.19 -8.97
CA VAL A 128 -19.66 -6.65 -7.80
C VAL A 128 -18.77 -7.53 -6.94
N GLY A 129 -18.73 -7.26 -5.63
CA GLY A 129 -17.90 -7.98 -4.67
C GLY A 129 -16.46 -7.46 -4.55
N SER A 130 -16.05 -6.43 -5.34
CA SER A 130 -14.81 -5.70 -5.03
C SER A 130 -14.96 -4.91 -3.73
N PRO A 131 -13.87 -4.53 -3.02
CA PRO A 131 -13.95 -3.88 -1.72
C PRO A 131 -14.83 -2.62 -1.74
N GLY A 132 -15.89 -2.59 -0.92
CA GLY A 132 -16.90 -1.52 -0.89
C GLY A 132 -18.04 -1.68 -1.92
N MET A 133 -18.01 -2.77 -2.72
CA MET A 133 -19.04 -3.13 -3.70
C MET A 133 -19.65 -4.51 -3.41
N GLU A 134 -19.58 -4.98 -2.17
CA GLU A 134 -20.11 -6.25 -1.72
C GLU A 134 -21.65 -6.23 -1.76
N VAL A 135 -22.25 -7.26 -2.37
CA VAL A 135 -23.71 -7.46 -2.46
C VAL A 135 -24.03 -8.92 -2.14
N GLY A 136 -24.24 -9.22 -0.86
CA GLY A 136 -24.42 -10.60 -0.39
C GLY A 136 -23.22 -11.47 -0.81
N ASP A 137 -23.48 -12.68 -1.31
CA ASP A 137 -22.44 -13.62 -1.73
C ASP A 137 -22.05 -13.47 -3.22
N ARG A 138 -22.53 -12.41 -3.88
CA ARG A 138 -22.24 -12.19 -5.32
C ARG A 138 -20.82 -11.68 -5.49
N PHE A 139 -20.12 -12.24 -6.47
CA PHE A 139 -18.75 -11.86 -6.82
C PHE A 139 -18.52 -12.01 -8.33
N ASP A 140 -18.07 -10.93 -8.96
CA ASP A 140 -17.63 -10.92 -10.35
C ASP A 140 -16.11 -10.91 -10.38
N PRO A 141 -15.42 -11.92 -10.95
CA PRO A 141 -13.97 -11.89 -11.13
C PRO A 141 -13.53 -10.63 -11.88
N TYR A 142 -12.41 -10.02 -11.45
CA TYR A 142 -11.94 -8.78 -12.07
C TYR A 142 -10.40 -8.70 -12.12
N GLN A 143 -9.92 -7.76 -12.93
CA GLN A 143 -8.50 -7.45 -13.06
C GLN A 143 -8.17 -6.13 -12.39
N VAL A 144 -7.03 -6.11 -11.72
CA VAL A 144 -6.37 -4.88 -11.27
C VAL A 144 -5.30 -4.53 -12.30
N MET A 145 -5.39 -3.33 -12.85
CA MET A 145 -4.53 -2.85 -13.91
C MET A 145 -3.39 -2.00 -13.34
N LEU A 146 -2.17 -2.21 -13.80
CA LEU A 146 -1.03 -1.33 -13.59
C LEU A 146 -1.11 -0.19 -14.60
N LEU A 147 -1.19 1.04 -14.13
CA LEU A 147 -1.18 2.25 -14.95
C LEU A 147 0.25 2.73 -15.17
N MET A 148 0.61 3.05 -16.42
CA MET A 148 1.95 3.48 -16.81
C MET A 148 1.97 4.96 -17.21
N GLU A 149 3.12 5.61 -17.02
CA GLU A 149 3.36 7.02 -17.39
C GLU A 149 3.10 7.31 -18.87
N ASP A 150 3.31 6.33 -19.75
CA ASP A 150 3.05 6.44 -21.20
C ASP A 150 1.56 6.31 -21.57
N GLY A 151 0.67 6.20 -20.57
CA GLY A 151 -0.78 6.00 -20.76
C GLY A 151 -1.17 4.56 -21.12
N SER A 152 -0.22 3.62 -21.19
CA SER A 152 -0.54 2.21 -21.33
C SER A 152 -1.01 1.60 -19.99
N ALA A 153 -1.62 0.43 -20.06
CA ALA A 153 -2.01 -0.34 -18.87
C ALA A 153 -1.71 -1.83 -19.08
N LYS A 154 -1.30 -2.49 -17.99
CA LYS A 154 -1.00 -3.93 -17.96
C LYS A 154 -1.76 -4.59 -16.82
N ILE A 155 -2.01 -5.89 -16.90
CA ILE A 155 -2.59 -6.63 -15.78
C ILE A 155 -1.56 -6.68 -14.65
N TYR A 156 -1.94 -6.19 -13.47
CA TYR A 156 -1.16 -6.27 -12.23
C TYR A 156 -1.53 -7.52 -11.43
N ALA A 157 -2.84 -7.75 -11.28
CA ALA A 157 -3.37 -8.93 -10.62
C ALA A 157 -4.73 -9.32 -11.22
N THR A 158 -5.10 -10.60 -11.11
CA THR A 158 -6.45 -11.09 -11.39
C THR A 158 -7.03 -11.60 -10.08
N ILE A 159 -8.25 -11.18 -9.76
CA ILE A 159 -8.97 -11.54 -8.55
C ILE A 159 -10.13 -12.43 -8.97
N ASN A 160 -10.07 -13.72 -8.61
CA ASN A 160 -11.05 -14.73 -9.01
C ASN A 160 -12.03 -15.09 -7.88
N SER A 161 -11.71 -14.73 -6.65
CA SER A 161 -12.54 -15.01 -5.48
C SER A 161 -12.42 -13.88 -4.42
N PRO A 162 -13.43 -13.74 -3.52
CA PRO A 162 -13.40 -12.74 -2.45
C PRO A 162 -12.17 -12.82 -1.55
N SER A 163 -11.68 -14.05 -1.27
CA SER A 163 -10.54 -14.26 -0.37
C SER A 163 -9.20 -13.72 -0.93
N GLU A 164 -9.09 -13.50 -2.23
CA GLU A 164 -7.86 -12.99 -2.85
C GLU A 164 -7.66 -11.49 -2.63
N GLN A 165 -8.70 -10.78 -2.18
CA GLN A 165 -8.69 -9.33 -1.92
C GLN A 165 -8.11 -8.93 -0.56
N TYR A 166 -8.03 -9.90 0.40
CA TYR A 166 -7.66 -9.70 1.80
C TYR A 166 -6.35 -10.38 2.18
#